data_0dc0da9aa625aaba19a14f38d59c2c05
#
_entry.id   0dc0da9aa625aaba19a14f38d59c2c05
#
_cell.length_a   1.000
_cell.length_b   1.000
_cell.length_c   1.000
_cell.angle_alpha   90.00
_cell.angle_beta   90.00
_cell.angle_gamma   90.00
#
_symmetry.space_group_name_H-M   'P 1'
#
loop_
_entity.id
_entity.type
_entity.pdbx_description
1 polymer ?
#
loop_
_entity_poly.entity_id
_entity_poly.type
_entity_poly.pdbx_seq_one_letter_code
_entity_poly.pdbx_strand_id
1 'polypeptide(L)'
;GVFDDIGFELPIMISGTITDASGRTLSGQTAEAFYNSVRHAKPLSVGFNCALGADALRPHIQTLSNIANVHVSAHPNAGLPNEFGEYDETPEQTTALLEGFAKAGILNIVGGCCGTTPEHIRLIANMVANYSPRVIPKIAPACRLSGLEPFTITSDSLFVNVGERTNVTGSKKFLRLIKTEAYT
;
A
#
# COMPACT_ATOMS: atom_id res chain seq x y z
N GLY A 1 -3.49 -5.82 -21.97
CA GLY A 1 -2.27 -5.37 -21.23
C GLY A 1 -1.18 -6.42 -21.29
N VAL A 2 -0.04 -6.20 -20.58
CA VAL A 2 1.13 -7.11 -20.66
C VAL A 2 0.77 -8.58 -20.44
N PHE A 3 -0.09 -8.91 -19.49
CA PHE A 3 -0.50 -10.28 -19.22
C PHE A 3 -1.33 -10.88 -20.37
N ASP A 4 -2.16 -10.07 -21.02
CA ASP A 4 -2.90 -10.51 -22.21
C ASP A 4 -1.94 -10.80 -23.37
N ASP A 5 -0.87 -9.99 -23.50
CA ASP A 5 0.13 -10.12 -24.58
C ASP A 5 1.02 -11.35 -24.38
N ILE A 6 1.38 -11.68 -23.12
CA ILE A 6 2.24 -12.85 -22.83
C ILE A 6 1.47 -14.15 -22.58
N GLY A 7 0.14 -14.08 -22.42
CA GLY A 7 -0.74 -15.24 -22.25
C GLY A 7 -0.68 -15.93 -20.88
N PHE A 8 -0.06 -15.34 -19.87
CA PHE A 8 -0.04 -15.83 -18.49
C PHE A 8 0.11 -14.69 -17.47
N GLU A 9 -0.36 -14.92 -16.24
CA GLU A 9 -0.27 -13.98 -15.14
C GLU A 9 0.97 -14.26 -14.27
N LEU A 10 1.69 -13.19 -13.90
CA LEU A 10 2.76 -13.24 -12.90
C LEU A 10 2.24 -12.70 -11.56
N PRO A 11 2.77 -13.19 -10.42
CA PRO A 11 2.46 -12.61 -9.13
C PRO A 11 2.85 -11.12 -9.07
N ILE A 12 1.92 -10.28 -8.65
CA ILE A 12 2.14 -8.83 -8.53
C ILE A 12 2.39 -8.50 -7.06
N MET A 13 3.47 -7.81 -6.77
CA MET A 13 3.73 -7.18 -5.47
C MET A 13 3.63 -5.66 -5.63
N ILE A 14 2.76 -5.02 -4.84
CA ILE A 14 2.56 -3.57 -4.90
C ILE A 14 3.12 -2.94 -3.62
N SER A 15 4.04 -1.99 -3.79
CA SER A 15 4.62 -1.24 -2.69
C SER A 15 4.46 0.26 -2.94
N GLY A 16 3.79 0.94 -2.04
CA GLY A 16 3.65 2.39 -2.04
C GLY A 16 4.70 3.08 -1.18
N THR A 17 4.72 4.41 -1.22
CA THR A 17 5.58 5.22 -0.38
C THR A 17 4.75 6.29 0.33
N ILE A 18 4.84 6.34 1.67
CA ILE A 18 4.30 7.43 2.47
C ILE A 18 5.35 8.53 2.48
N THR A 19 5.03 9.69 1.91
CA THR A 19 6.04 10.70 1.58
C THR A 19 6.19 11.80 2.63
N ASP A 20 5.26 11.89 3.57
CA ASP A 20 5.26 12.94 4.56
C ASP A 20 4.71 12.52 5.94
N ALA A 21 4.89 13.39 6.92
CA ALA A 21 4.41 13.19 8.29
C ALA A 21 2.88 13.18 8.41
N SER A 22 2.12 13.59 7.37
CA SER A 22 0.66 13.49 7.36
C SER A 22 0.17 12.05 7.09
N GLY A 23 1.08 11.14 6.75
CA GLY A 23 0.78 9.74 6.50
C GLY A 23 0.16 9.47 5.13
N ARG A 24 0.47 10.33 4.15
CA ARG A 24 -0.07 10.24 2.79
C ARG A 24 1.00 9.84 1.77
N THR A 25 0.56 9.18 0.71
CA THR A 25 1.36 8.95 -0.49
C THR A 25 1.59 10.26 -1.25
N LEU A 26 2.50 10.27 -2.22
CA LEU A 26 2.74 11.45 -3.08
C LEU A 26 1.47 11.91 -3.81
N SER A 27 0.55 11.00 -4.14
CA SER A 27 -0.77 11.34 -4.70
C SER A 27 -1.77 11.89 -3.68
N GLY A 28 -1.38 12.02 -2.41
CA GLY A 28 -2.22 12.53 -1.32
C GLY A 28 -3.13 11.49 -0.68
N GLN A 29 -3.03 10.23 -1.05
CA GLN A 29 -3.90 9.15 -0.54
C GLN A 29 -3.45 8.67 0.84
N THR A 30 -4.43 8.38 1.71
CA THR A 30 -4.19 7.59 2.93
C THR A 30 -3.84 6.13 2.59
N ALA A 31 -3.30 5.38 3.54
CA ALA A 31 -2.95 3.97 3.36
C ALA A 31 -4.15 3.12 2.87
N GLU A 32 -5.34 3.33 3.43
CA GLU A 32 -6.55 2.63 3.00
C GLU A 32 -7.01 3.07 1.60
N ALA A 33 -7.00 4.37 1.31
CA ALA A 33 -7.34 4.88 -0.02
C ALA A 33 -6.39 4.32 -1.09
N PHE A 34 -5.08 4.30 -0.80
CA PHE A 34 -4.09 3.67 -1.66
C PHE A 34 -4.41 2.19 -1.92
N TYR A 35 -4.67 1.39 -0.87
CA TYR A 35 -4.99 -0.02 -1.05
C TYR A 35 -6.28 -0.21 -1.85
N ASN A 36 -7.33 0.56 -1.59
CA ASN A 36 -8.58 0.49 -2.35
C ASN A 36 -8.38 0.81 -3.84
N SER A 37 -7.45 1.70 -4.18
CA SER A 37 -7.18 2.07 -5.58
C SER A 37 -6.44 0.97 -6.36
N VAL A 38 -5.65 0.12 -5.69
CA VAL A 38 -4.80 -0.89 -6.34
C VAL A 38 -5.29 -2.34 -6.17
N ARG A 39 -6.22 -2.60 -5.24
CA ARG A 39 -6.67 -3.96 -4.91
C ARG A 39 -7.31 -4.72 -6.07
N HIS A 40 -7.84 -4.02 -7.08
CA HIS A 40 -8.41 -4.62 -8.28
C HIS A 40 -7.38 -5.41 -9.10
N ALA A 41 -6.10 -5.10 -8.95
CA ALA A 41 -5.00 -5.84 -9.57
C ALA A 41 -4.77 -7.22 -8.94
N LYS A 42 -5.50 -7.58 -7.87
CA LYS A 42 -5.38 -8.86 -7.12
C LYS A 42 -3.93 -9.19 -6.77
N PRO A 43 -3.20 -8.27 -6.13
CA PRO A 43 -1.78 -8.48 -5.87
C PRO A 43 -1.54 -9.64 -4.91
N LEU A 44 -0.38 -10.29 -5.02
CA LEU A 44 0.15 -11.23 -4.04
C LEU A 44 0.39 -10.54 -2.69
N SER A 45 0.93 -9.32 -2.75
CA SER A 45 1.18 -8.49 -1.56
C SER A 45 0.97 -7.02 -1.83
N VAL A 46 0.61 -6.30 -0.76
CA VAL A 46 0.59 -4.84 -0.71
C VAL A 46 1.40 -4.38 0.48
N GLY A 47 2.09 -3.27 0.37
CA GLY A 47 2.91 -2.75 1.46
C GLY A 47 3.42 -1.35 1.21
N PHE A 48 4.34 -0.96 2.07
CA PHE A 48 5.02 0.33 1.98
C PHE A 48 6.54 0.15 2.08
N ASN A 49 7.23 1.02 1.37
CA ASN A 49 8.69 1.12 1.42
C ASN A 49 9.14 2.57 1.42
N CYS A 50 10.38 2.77 1.83
CA CYS A 50 11.11 4.03 1.71
C CYS A 50 10.49 5.20 2.52
N ALA A 51 11.08 6.37 2.39
CA ALA A 51 10.77 7.66 3.01
C ALA A 51 10.77 7.68 4.55
N LEU A 52 10.29 6.64 5.20
CA LEU A 52 10.19 6.54 6.65
C LEU A 52 11.06 5.42 7.21
N GLY A 53 11.56 5.60 8.43
CA GLY A 53 12.08 4.51 9.25
C GLY A 53 10.97 3.59 9.76
N ALA A 54 11.35 2.48 10.37
CA ALA A 54 10.40 1.45 10.80
C ALA A 54 9.35 1.97 11.76
N ASP A 55 9.73 2.79 12.75
CA ASP A 55 8.80 3.32 13.75
C ASP A 55 7.67 4.16 13.11
N ALA A 56 8.03 5.11 12.27
CA ALA A 56 7.07 5.97 11.57
C ALA A 56 6.23 5.21 10.52
N LEU A 57 6.76 4.11 9.95
CA LEU A 57 6.03 3.28 8.99
C LEU A 57 4.98 2.39 9.66
N ARG A 58 5.15 2.05 10.93
CA ARG A 58 4.34 1.08 11.68
C ARG A 58 2.83 1.33 11.61
N PRO A 59 2.28 2.54 11.88
CA PRO A 59 0.84 2.78 11.85
C PRO A 59 0.22 2.52 10.47
N HIS A 60 0.95 2.76 9.39
CA HIS A 60 0.49 2.53 8.03
C HIS A 60 0.46 1.04 7.67
N ILE A 61 1.46 0.28 8.13
CA ILE A 61 1.48 -1.18 8.02
C ILE A 61 0.36 -1.79 8.87
N GLN A 62 0.10 -1.27 10.08
CA GLN A 62 -1.02 -1.70 10.90
C GLN A 62 -2.37 -1.48 10.19
N THR A 63 -2.56 -0.33 9.53
CA THR A 63 -3.75 -0.06 8.73
C THR A 63 -3.92 -1.10 7.63
N LEU A 64 -2.88 -1.35 6.81
CA LEU A 64 -2.93 -2.38 5.78
C LEU A 64 -3.20 -3.76 6.36
N SER A 65 -2.57 -4.08 7.50
CA SER A 65 -2.77 -5.36 8.17
C SER A 65 -4.24 -5.62 8.53
N ASN A 66 -4.98 -4.60 8.90
CA ASN A 66 -6.37 -4.72 9.30
C ASN A 66 -7.34 -4.89 8.11
N ILE A 67 -6.99 -4.34 6.93
CA ILE A 67 -7.91 -4.24 5.79
C ILE A 67 -7.52 -5.08 4.56
N ALA A 68 -6.26 -5.54 4.48
CA ALA A 68 -5.79 -6.26 3.31
C ALA A 68 -6.10 -7.75 3.40
N ASN A 69 -6.78 -8.28 2.38
CA ASN A 69 -7.03 -9.71 2.18
C ASN A 69 -5.93 -10.39 1.34
N VAL A 70 -4.75 -9.80 1.31
CA VAL A 70 -3.52 -10.26 0.67
C VAL A 70 -2.35 -10.16 1.66
N HIS A 71 -1.17 -10.65 1.30
CA HIS A 71 0.01 -10.48 2.14
C HIS A 71 0.36 -9.00 2.32
N VAL A 72 0.89 -8.65 3.50
CA VAL A 72 1.36 -7.30 3.81
C VAL A 72 2.88 -7.29 3.89
N SER A 73 3.51 -6.31 3.22
CA SER A 73 4.95 -6.13 3.18
C SER A 73 5.40 -4.80 3.76
N ALA A 74 6.58 -4.78 4.38
CA ALA A 74 7.22 -3.58 4.92
C ALA A 74 8.70 -3.54 4.58
N HIS A 75 9.15 -2.42 3.99
CA HIS A 75 10.55 -2.19 3.61
C HIS A 75 10.96 -0.76 4.03
N PRO A 76 11.12 -0.49 5.34
CA PRO A 76 11.52 0.82 5.82
C PRO A 76 12.96 1.17 5.44
N ASN A 77 13.30 2.44 5.52
CA ASN A 77 14.69 2.90 5.55
C ASN A 77 15.34 2.52 6.89
N ALA A 78 16.66 2.50 6.92
CA ALA A 78 17.45 2.39 8.15
C ALA A 78 17.45 3.75 8.89
N GLY A 79 16.28 4.16 9.41
CA GLY A 79 16.03 5.47 9.97
C GLY A 79 15.67 6.54 8.94
N LEU A 80 15.92 7.80 9.31
CA LEU A 80 15.80 8.95 8.42
C LEU A 80 17.20 9.42 8.01
N PRO A 81 17.37 10.02 6.82
CA PRO A 81 18.67 10.58 6.44
C PRO A 81 19.06 11.73 7.37
N ASN A 82 20.32 11.74 7.78
CA ASN A 82 20.93 12.83 8.55
C ASN A 82 21.20 14.05 7.64
N GLU A 83 21.82 15.11 8.20
CA GLU A 83 22.15 16.34 7.47
C GLU A 83 23.11 16.13 6.28
N PHE A 84 23.83 15.01 6.25
CA PHE A 84 24.73 14.62 5.16
C PHE A 84 24.07 13.66 4.16
N GLY A 85 22.80 13.28 4.40
CA GLY A 85 22.07 12.32 3.57
C GLY A 85 22.39 10.85 3.89
N GLU A 86 23.09 10.58 4.97
CA GLU A 86 23.46 9.24 5.42
C GLU A 86 22.40 8.67 6.37
N TYR A 87 22.34 7.36 6.48
CA TYR A 87 21.39 6.63 7.33
C TYR A 87 22.15 6.02 8.51
N ASP A 88 21.81 6.42 9.72
CA ASP A 88 22.56 6.13 10.94
C ASP A 88 21.96 5.02 11.80
N GLU A 89 20.79 4.48 11.43
CA GLU A 89 20.15 3.41 12.18
C GLU A 89 20.92 2.09 11.97
N THR A 90 21.40 1.51 13.06
CA THR A 90 22.19 0.26 12.98
C THR A 90 21.32 -0.95 12.65
N PRO A 91 21.92 -2.06 12.15
CA PRO A 91 21.19 -3.30 11.90
C PRO A 91 20.40 -3.81 13.11
N GLU A 92 20.96 -3.67 14.33
CA GLU A 92 20.29 -4.07 15.58
C GLU A 92 19.09 -3.18 15.89
N GLN A 93 19.20 -1.87 15.69
CA GLN A 93 18.13 -0.91 15.95
C GLN A 93 16.95 -1.17 15.00
N THR A 94 17.20 -1.23 13.69
CA THR A 94 16.18 -1.54 12.68
C THR A 94 15.51 -2.88 12.97
N THR A 95 16.31 -3.91 13.32
CA THR A 95 15.79 -5.24 13.64
C THR A 95 14.89 -5.21 14.87
N ALA A 96 15.27 -4.50 15.93
CA ALA A 96 14.46 -4.37 17.15
C ALA A 96 13.11 -3.68 16.88
N LEU A 97 13.09 -2.65 16.04
CA LEU A 97 11.85 -1.99 15.63
C LEU A 97 10.93 -2.92 14.83
N LEU A 98 11.50 -3.64 13.85
CA LEU A 98 10.76 -4.61 13.02
C LEU A 98 10.30 -5.84 13.81
N GLU A 99 11.02 -6.22 14.87
CA GLU A 99 10.57 -7.27 15.79
C GLU A 99 9.21 -6.91 16.42
N GLY A 100 8.98 -5.62 16.72
CA GLY A 100 7.68 -5.13 17.17
C GLY A 100 6.55 -5.39 16.18
N PHE A 101 6.81 -5.38 14.87
CA PHE A 101 5.83 -5.73 13.84
C PHE A 101 5.56 -7.23 13.81
N ALA A 102 6.63 -8.03 13.88
CA ALA A 102 6.54 -9.49 13.92
C ALA A 102 5.77 -9.97 15.17
N LYS A 103 6.09 -9.44 16.35
CA LYS A 103 5.37 -9.71 17.61
C LYS A 103 3.89 -9.36 17.53
N ALA A 104 3.56 -8.26 16.86
CA ALA A 104 2.17 -7.84 16.66
C ALA A 104 1.45 -8.63 15.57
N GLY A 105 2.13 -9.49 14.82
CA GLY A 105 1.55 -10.28 13.73
C GLY A 105 0.96 -9.43 12.61
N ILE A 106 1.60 -8.31 12.24
CA ILE A 106 1.05 -7.34 11.27
C ILE A 106 1.66 -7.41 9.88
N LEU A 107 2.63 -8.28 9.63
CA LEU A 107 3.29 -8.42 8.33
C LEU A 107 3.53 -9.88 7.92
N ASN A 108 3.72 -10.07 6.61
CA ASN A 108 4.05 -11.36 6.00
C ASN A 108 5.44 -11.33 5.33
N ILE A 109 5.83 -10.17 4.82
CA ILE A 109 7.08 -9.97 4.08
C ILE A 109 7.77 -8.75 4.68
N VAL A 110 9.06 -8.86 4.92
CA VAL A 110 9.85 -7.77 5.49
C VAL A 110 11.23 -7.72 4.86
N GLY A 111 11.72 -6.52 4.71
CA GLY A 111 13.07 -6.22 4.24
C GLY A 111 13.46 -4.82 4.64
N GLY A 112 14.25 -4.18 3.83
CA GLY A 112 14.68 -2.80 4.03
C GLY A 112 14.71 -2.03 2.72
N CYS A 113 14.97 -0.73 2.80
CA CYS A 113 15.12 0.19 1.69
C CYS A 113 16.41 1.01 1.85
N CYS A 114 16.35 2.33 1.79
CA CYS A 114 17.53 3.19 1.86
C CYS A 114 18.31 3.00 3.17
N GLY A 115 19.64 2.98 3.07
CA GLY A 115 20.52 2.74 4.20
C GLY A 115 20.66 1.28 4.65
N THR A 116 19.84 0.37 4.12
CA THR A 116 19.87 -1.04 4.48
C THR A 116 21.09 -1.75 3.87
N THR A 117 21.85 -2.44 4.69
CA THR A 117 23.02 -3.25 4.31
C THR A 117 22.70 -4.75 4.36
N PRO A 118 23.55 -5.62 3.82
CA PRO A 118 23.41 -7.07 3.97
C PRO A 118 23.27 -7.53 5.42
N GLU A 119 23.94 -6.85 6.36
CA GLU A 119 23.87 -7.16 7.78
C GLU A 119 22.48 -6.87 8.37
N HIS A 120 21.83 -5.76 7.98
CA HIS A 120 20.45 -5.50 8.34
C HIS A 120 19.56 -6.67 7.91
N ILE A 121 19.66 -7.09 6.65
CA ILE A 121 18.85 -8.19 6.12
C ILE A 121 19.11 -9.49 6.85
N ARG A 122 20.38 -9.78 7.17
CA ARG A 122 20.76 -10.98 7.91
C ARG A 122 20.12 -11.02 9.31
N LEU A 123 20.18 -9.92 10.06
CA LEU A 123 19.58 -9.84 11.39
C LEU A 123 18.05 -9.90 11.33
N ILE A 124 17.44 -9.18 10.38
CA ILE A 124 15.98 -9.23 10.17
C ILE A 124 15.53 -10.65 9.85
N ALA A 125 16.20 -11.35 8.94
CA ALA A 125 15.88 -12.73 8.57
C ALA A 125 15.97 -13.69 9.77
N ASN A 126 17.02 -13.58 10.57
CA ASN A 126 17.19 -14.39 11.78
C ASN A 126 16.09 -14.08 12.82
N MET A 127 15.72 -12.83 12.97
CA MET A 127 14.69 -12.40 13.92
C MET A 127 13.32 -12.96 13.51
N VAL A 128 12.89 -12.74 12.25
CA VAL A 128 11.54 -13.14 11.80
C VAL A 128 11.34 -14.65 11.77
N ALA A 129 12.39 -15.44 11.69
CA ALA A 129 12.32 -16.91 11.77
C ALA A 129 11.68 -17.41 13.07
N ASN A 130 11.66 -16.57 14.11
CA ASN A 130 11.07 -16.91 15.41
C ASN A 130 9.58 -16.51 15.54
N TYR A 131 8.98 -15.92 14.52
CA TYR A 131 7.62 -15.41 14.59
C TYR A 131 6.74 -16.00 13.49
N SER A 132 5.49 -16.25 13.83
CA SER A 132 4.48 -16.63 12.83
C SER A 132 4.12 -15.42 11.94
N PRO A 133 3.95 -15.62 10.64
CA PRO A 133 3.50 -14.55 9.76
C PRO A 133 2.08 -14.12 10.11
N ARG A 134 1.73 -12.91 9.69
CA ARG A 134 0.35 -12.38 9.80
C ARG A 134 -0.66 -13.34 9.20
N VAL A 135 -1.75 -13.58 9.92
CA VAL A 135 -2.91 -14.30 9.39
C VAL A 135 -3.69 -13.35 8.49
N ILE A 136 -3.91 -13.76 7.23
CA ILE A 136 -4.69 -12.95 6.29
C ILE A 136 -6.16 -12.94 6.71
N PRO A 137 -6.77 -11.78 7.00
CA PRO A 137 -8.14 -11.70 7.46
C PRO A 137 -9.14 -11.97 6.32
N LYS A 138 -10.28 -12.54 6.67
CA LYS A 138 -11.44 -12.58 5.78
C LYS A 138 -12.15 -11.23 5.82
N ILE A 139 -12.06 -10.49 4.73
CA ILE A 139 -12.70 -9.18 4.60
C ILE A 139 -14.05 -9.33 3.92
N ALA A 140 -15.11 -8.86 4.54
CA ALA A 140 -16.45 -8.90 3.96
C ALA A 140 -16.51 -8.10 2.64
N PRO A 141 -17.21 -8.60 1.61
CA PRO A 141 -17.45 -7.84 0.41
C PRO A 141 -18.16 -6.51 0.72
N ALA A 142 -17.70 -5.42 0.10
CA ALA A 142 -18.33 -4.12 0.19
C ALA A 142 -17.93 -3.29 -1.04
N CYS A 143 -18.73 -2.28 -1.37
CA CYS A 143 -18.34 -1.28 -2.35
C CYS A 143 -17.35 -0.32 -1.70
N ARG A 144 -16.09 -0.38 -2.14
CA ARG A 144 -15.00 0.45 -1.64
C ARG A 144 -14.50 1.35 -2.74
N LEU A 145 -14.66 2.64 -2.52
CA LEU A 145 -14.23 3.68 -3.43
C LEU A 145 -12.98 4.37 -2.86
N SER A 146 -12.21 4.99 -3.72
CA SER A 146 -10.97 5.66 -3.36
C SER A 146 -10.85 7.00 -4.07
N GLY A 147 -10.73 8.05 -3.27
CA GLY A 147 -10.20 9.34 -3.65
C GLY A 147 -8.88 9.56 -2.91
N LEU A 148 -8.71 10.71 -2.27
CA LEU A 148 -7.64 10.95 -1.29
C LEU A 148 -7.93 10.18 0.01
N GLU A 149 -9.21 10.09 0.36
CA GLU A 149 -9.74 9.30 1.46
C GLU A 149 -10.45 8.05 0.94
N PRO A 150 -10.52 6.98 1.74
CA PRO A 150 -11.35 5.83 1.43
C PRO A 150 -12.83 6.17 1.64
N PHE A 151 -13.69 5.56 0.85
CA PHE A 151 -15.13 5.60 1.07
C PHE A 151 -15.71 4.21 0.87
N THR A 152 -16.26 3.64 1.95
CA THR A 152 -16.86 2.30 1.93
C THR A 152 -18.36 2.41 2.14
N ILE A 153 -19.13 1.87 1.20
CA ILE A 153 -20.59 1.77 1.30
C ILE A 153 -20.92 0.44 2.01
N THR A 154 -21.60 0.54 3.13
CA THR A 154 -22.03 -0.58 3.97
C THR A 154 -23.56 -0.61 4.08
N SER A 155 -24.11 -1.64 4.73
CA SER A 155 -25.55 -1.71 5.03
C SER A 155 -26.06 -0.54 5.88
N ASP A 156 -25.16 0.07 6.67
CA ASP A 156 -25.50 1.16 7.60
C ASP A 156 -25.29 2.55 6.97
N SER A 157 -24.77 2.57 5.71
CA SER A 157 -24.60 3.83 4.99
C SER A 157 -25.95 4.43 4.64
N LEU A 158 -26.08 5.74 4.88
CA LEU A 158 -27.22 6.53 4.42
C LEU A 158 -27.20 6.66 2.89
N PHE A 159 -28.15 7.41 2.34
CA PHE A 159 -28.19 7.70 0.91
C PHE A 159 -26.85 8.29 0.43
N VAL A 160 -26.27 7.66 -0.59
CA VAL A 160 -25.00 8.08 -1.19
C VAL A 160 -25.29 8.73 -2.54
N ASN A 161 -24.97 10.02 -2.66
CA ASN A 161 -25.08 10.75 -3.91
C ASN A 161 -23.76 10.62 -4.68
N VAL A 162 -23.80 9.99 -5.85
CA VAL A 162 -22.63 9.81 -6.72
C VAL A 162 -22.76 10.75 -7.90
N GLY A 163 -21.86 11.75 -7.96
CA GLY A 163 -21.73 12.63 -9.11
C GLY A 163 -20.90 11.97 -10.21
N GLU A 164 -21.46 11.83 -11.41
CA GLU A 164 -20.68 11.34 -12.55
C GLU A 164 -19.85 12.45 -13.18
N ARG A 165 -18.63 12.14 -13.60
CA ARG A 165 -17.76 13.07 -14.34
C ARG A 165 -17.98 13.00 -15.86
N THR A 166 -18.30 11.81 -16.36
CA THR A 166 -18.50 11.56 -17.78
C THR A 166 -19.98 11.74 -18.11
N ASN A 167 -20.36 12.93 -18.49
CA ASN A 167 -21.73 13.38 -18.65
C ASN A 167 -21.90 14.00 -20.04
N VAL A 168 -22.80 13.40 -20.83
CA VAL A 168 -23.04 13.81 -22.22
C VAL A 168 -23.57 15.24 -22.28
N THR A 169 -24.41 15.67 -21.35
CA THR A 169 -24.98 17.02 -21.30
C THR A 169 -23.98 18.07 -20.83
N GLY A 170 -23.01 17.68 -19.98
CA GLY A 170 -21.97 18.56 -19.45
C GLY A 170 -20.77 18.80 -20.38
N SER A 171 -20.65 18.05 -21.48
CA SER A 171 -19.54 18.14 -22.40
C SER A 171 -19.96 18.13 -23.86
N LYS A 172 -19.91 19.29 -24.53
CA LYS A 172 -20.19 19.42 -25.97
C LYS A 172 -19.31 18.51 -26.84
N LYS A 173 -18.04 18.34 -26.44
CA LYS A 173 -17.12 17.44 -27.17
C LYS A 173 -17.58 15.99 -27.04
N PHE A 174 -17.88 15.54 -25.82
CA PHE A 174 -18.32 14.18 -25.56
C PHE A 174 -19.67 13.90 -26.25
N LEU A 175 -20.63 14.80 -26.17
CA LEU A 175 -21.90 14.71 -26.90
C LEU A 175 -21.70 14.53 -28.42
N ARG A 176 -20.77 15.30 -28.99
CA ARG A 176 -20.46 15.18 -30.44
C ARG A 176 -19.87 13.80 -30.75
N LEU A 177 -18.89 13.32 -29.97
CA LEU A 177 -18.26 12.00 -30.18
C LEU A 177 -19.28 10.87 -30.13
N ILE A 178 -20.19 10.91 -29.13
CA ILE A 178 -21.27 9.93 -29.01
C ILE A 178 -22.21 9.98 -30.23
N LYS A 179 -22.65 11.19 -30.65
CA LYS A 179 -23.56 11.34 -31.80
C LYS A 179 -22.95 10.93 -33.14
N THR A 180 -21.64 11.01 -33.26
CA THR A 180 -20.91 10.63 -34.50
C THR A 180 -20.33 9.22 -34.42
N GLU A 181 -20.59 8.47 -33.33
CA GLU A 181 -20.05 7.13 -33.09
C GLU A 181 -18.52 7.04 -33.15
N ALA A 182 -17.82 8.15 -32.85
CA ALA A 182 -16.36 8.24 -32.86
C ALA A 182 -15.80 7.79 -31.50
N TYR A 183 -15.63 6.47 -31.33
CA TYR A 183 -15.20 5.85 -30.06
C TYR A 183 -13.67 5.57 -29.98
N THR A 184 -12.91 5.94 -30.99
CA THR A 184 -11.44 5.78 -31.07
C THR A 184 -10.74 7.13 -31.14
#